data_9a8f345b9befdc2e28ae45eb05b309a9
#
_entry.id   9a8f345b9befdc2e28ae45eb05b309a9
#
_cell.length_a   1.000
_cell.length_b   1.000
_cell.length_c   1.000
_cell.angle_alpha   90.00
_cell.angle_beta   90.00
_cell.angle_gamma   90.00
#
_symmetry.space_group_name_H-M   'P 1'
#
loop_
_entity.id
_entity.type
_entity.pdbx_description
1 polymer ?
#
loop_
_entity_poly.entity_id
_entity_poly.type
_entity_poly.pdbx_seq_one_letter_code
_entity_poly.pdbx_strand_id
1 'polypeptide(L)'
;MKRIIIILIFISDISIGQTLDRVKENFNFEIDYQSENVLEKYESFEYDFSNIWSVTENQNVYGIIGDEHQRISIKLVSIFRISNGPFLYNVYGKSKVKDNICEFYGNIVIKEIREVKELHFGVDDEYADKGIKNQGILIADYEFYENKEQKHSGIFKGKLYSKWYLNSKNQIVYDDIEFISDGYMNNAFVGVWKSYSTGKEKNCNWADYRVPISNRDFDIGAGEFSVSKKYWNKGWLDIALKNKSPNLAIKPSEKAEKQKEWWE
;
A
#
# COMPACT_ATOMS: atom_id res chain seq x y z
N MET A 1 -33.01 -25.54 33.23
CA MET A 1 -32.59 -25.36 31.83
C MET A 1 -31.99 -23.97 31.72
N LYS A 2 -30.64 -23.88 31.67
CA LYS A 2 -29.92 -22.59 31.46
C LYS A 2 -29.86 -22.30 29.96
N ARG A 3 -30.48 -21.21 29.52
CA ARG A 3 -30.37 -20.75 28.15
C ARG A 3 -29.02 -20.07 28.00
N ILE A 4 -28.15 -20.65 27.17
CA ILE A 4 -26.90 -20.00 26.72
C ILE A 4 -27.27 -19.03 25.60
N ILE A 5 -27.12 -17.74 25.86
CA ILE A 5 -27.25 -16.69 24.84
C ILE A 5 -25.88 -16.60 24.15
N ILE A 6 -25.81 -17.08 22.92
CA ILE A 6 -24.65 -16.86 22.04
C ILE A 6 -24.83 -15.46 21.44
N ILE A 7 -24.12 -14.48 21.98
CA ILE A 7 -23.98 -13.17 21.34
C ILE A 7 -22.86 -13.31 20.31
N LEU A 8 -23.24 -13.48 19.06
CA LEU A 8 -22.34 -13.37 17.91
C LEU A 8 -21.99 -11.87 17.75
N ILE A 9 -20.75 -11.52 18.05
CA ILE A 9 -20.23 -10.16 17.87
C ILE A 9 -19.92 -9.96 16.38
N PHE A 10 -20.88 -9.41 15.64
CA PHE A 10 -20.71 -8.89 14.29
C PHE A 10 -20.25 -7.42 14.31
N ILE A 11 -19.14 -7.09 14.98
CA ILE A 11 -18.69 -5.68 15.08
C ILE A 11 -17.52 -5.36 14.14
N SER A 12 -16.84 -6.36 13.58
CA SER A 12 -15.65 -6.13 12.74
C SER A 12 -15.97 -5.75 11.28
N ASP A 13 -17.08 -6.19 10.73
CA ASP A 13 -17.36 -6.01 9.30
C ASP A 13 -17.83 -4.60 8.93
N ILE A 14 -18.49 -3.88 9.84
CA ILE A 14 -19.01 -2.54 9.57
C ILE A 14 -17.89 -1.49 9.51
N SER A 15 -16.86 -1.62 10.35
CA SER A 15 -15.73 -0.67 10.35
C SER A 15 -14.84 -0.84 9.11
N ILE A 16 -14.67 -2.05 8.65
CA ILE A 16 -13.91 -2.36 7.42
C ILE A 16 -14.65 -1.83 6.19
N GLY A 17 -15.96 -1.99 6.10
CA GLY A 17 -16.77 -1.50 5.00
C GLY A 17 -16.71 0.05 4.85
N GLN A 18 -16.87 0.78 5.93
CA GLN A 18 -16.75 2.26 5.93
C GLN A 18 -15.33 2.74 5.61
N THR A 19 -14.32 1.98 6.02
CA THR A 19 -12.92 2.25 5.69
C THR A 19 -12.66 2.04 4.20
N LEU A 20 -13.24 0.98 3.62
CA LEU A 20 -13.14 0.66 2.20
C LEU A 20 -13.76 1.72 1.30
N ASP A 21 -14.91 2.27 1.67
CA ASP A 21 -15.56 3.34 0.90
C ASP A 21 -14.72 4.62 0.90
N ARG A 22 -14.09 4.97 2.02
CA ARG A 22 -13.15 6.09 2.10
C ARG A 22 -11.87 5.88 1.26
N VAL A 23 -11.37 4.65 1.16
CA VAL A 23 -10.23 4.38 0.26
C VAL A 23 -10.64 4.56 -1.18
N LYS A 24 -11.81 4.08 -1.57
CA LYS A 24 -12.36 4.30 -2.90
C LYS A 24 -12.42 5.80 -3.23
N GLU A 25 -12.89 6.63 -2.33
CA GLU A 25 -12.94 8.09 -2.48
C GLU A 25 -11.54 8.72 -2.61
N ASN A 26 -10.55 8.24 -1.86
CA ASN A 26 -9.19 8.78 -1.87
C ASN A 26 -8.34 8.31 -3.07
N PHE A 27 -8.71 7.22 -3.76
CA PHE A 27 -8.03 6.77 -4.97
C PHE A 27 -8.44 7.56 -6.22
N ASN A 28 -9.27 8.60 -6.05
CA ASN A 28 -9.77 9.41 -7.14
C ASN A 28 -10.39 8.56 -8.25
N PHE A 29 -11.52 7.88 -7.92
CA PHE A 29 -12.29 7.07 -8.87
C PHE A 29 -13.04 7.93 -9.91
N GLU A 30 -12.65 9.21 -10.08
CA GLU A 30 -13.18 10.09 -11.14
C GLU A 30 -12.80 9.61 -12.54
N ILE A 31 -11.78 8.75 -12.64
CA ILE A 31 -11.57 7.98 -13.87
C ILE A 31 -12.77 7.04 -14.00
N ASP A 32 -13.47 7.15 -15.11
CA ASP A 32 -14.66 6.35 -15.45
C ASP A 32 -14.28 4.88 -15.63
N TYR A 33 -14.03 4.18 -14.53
CA TYR A 33 -13.76 2.75 -14.56
C TYR A 33 -14.95 2.00 -15.12
N GLN A 34 -14.72 0.95 -15.88
CA GLN A 34 -15.77 0.03 -16.21
C GLN A 34 -16.38 -0.50 -14.92
N SER A 35 -17.71 -0.55 -14.87
CA SER A 35 -18.42 -1.04 -13.69
C SER A 35 -18.22 -2.54 -13.46
N GLU A 36 -17.83 -3.26 -14.49
CA GLU A 36 -17.67 -4.72 -14.46
C GLU A 36 -16.28 -5.12 -13.96
N ASN A 37 -16.25 -6.24 -13.23
CA ASN A 37 -15.02 -6.92 -12.84
C ASN A 37 -14.56 -7.77 -14.02
N VAL A 38 -13.37 -7.47 -14.55
CA VAL A 38 -12.77 -8.18 -15.69
C VAL A 38 -11.64 -9.12 -15.26
N LEU A 39 -11.66 -9.59 -14.02
CA LEU A 39 -10.62 -10.44 -13.42
C LEU A 39 -10.25 -11.63 -14.33
N GLU A 40 -11.24 -12.34 -14.86
CA GLU A 40 -11.03 -13.54 -15.69
C GLU A 40 -10.21 -13.26 -16.96
N LYS A 41 -10.27 -12.04 -17.51
CA LYS A 41 -9.45 -11.61 -18.65
C LYS A 41 -7.96 -11.71 -18.38
N TYR A 42 -7.55 -11.59 -17.12
CA TYR A 42 -6.16 -11.57 -16.66
C TYR A 42 -5.71 -12.89 -16.01
N GLU A 43 -6.43 -13.98 -16.23
CA GLU A 43 -6.11 -15.29 -15.65
C GLU A 43 -4.82 -15.89 -16.21
N SER A 44 -4.47 -15.58 -17.46
CA SER A 44 -3.24 -16.08 -18.09
C SER A 44 -1.99 -15.73 -17.27
N PHE A 45 -1.01 -16.66 -17.24
CA PHE A 45 0.29 -16.45 -16.60
C PHE A 45 1.13 -15.34 -17.26
N GLU A 46 0.76 -14.88 -18.43
CA GLU A 46 1.39 -13.74 -19.09
C GLU A 46 1.16 -12.42 -18.30
N TYR A 47 0.07 -12.33 -17.52
CA TYR A 47 -0.28 -11.16 -16.74
C TYR A 47 0.18 -11.33 -15.29
N ASP A 48 1.41 -10.93 -14.99
CA ASP A 48 1.98 -11.00 -13.64
C ASP A 48 2.00 -9.61 -12.97
N PHE A 49 1.25 -9.48 -11.88
CA PHE A 49 1.15 -8.26 -11.10
C PHE A 49 2.22 -8.14 -10.00
N SER A 50 3.08 -9.15 -9.78
CA SER A 50 4.03 -9.15 -8.65
C SER A 50 4.97 -7.93 -8.66
N ASN A 51 5.40 -7.51 -9.84
CA ASN A 51 6.37 -6.44 -9.99
C ASN A 51 5.83 -5.06 -9.55
N ILE A 52 4.52 -4.79 -9.71
CA ILE A 52 3.98 -3.46 -9.39
C ILE A 52 3.99 -3.15 -7.89
N TRP A 53 4.07 -4.17 -7.03
CA TRP A 53 4.03 -3.99 -5.57
C TRP A 53 5.41 -3.77 -4.92
N SER A 54 6.48 -3.86 -5.68
CA SER A 54 7.85 -3.74 -5.16
C SER A 54 8.73 -2.75 -5.94
N VAL A 55 8.19 -2.10 -6.97
CA VAL A 55 8.94 -1.18 -7.84
C VAL A 55 9.29 0.13 -7.14
N THR A 56 8.44 0.61 -6.24
CA THR A 56 8.67 1.87 -5.54
C THR A 56 9.82 1.76 -4.55
N GLU A 57 10.74 2.73 -4.60
CA GLU A 57 11.81 2.83 -3.62
C GLU A 57 11.25 2.95 -2.20
N ASN A 58 11.78 2.16 -1.27
CA ASN A 58 11.22 2.06 0.08
C ASN A 58 11.17 3.38 0.86
N GLN A 59 12.03 4.34 0.53
CA GLN A 59 12.00 5.68 1.10
C GLN A 59 10.75 6.50 0.72
N ASN A 60 9.99 6.07 -0.28
CA ASN A 60 8.75 6.68 -0.75
C ASN A 60 7.50 5.87 -0.34
N VAL A 61 7.68 4.80 0.42
CA VAL A 61 6.59 4.01 1.02
C VAL A 61 6.32 4.55 2.42
N TYR A 62 5.12 5.09 2.64
CA TYR A 62 4.74 5.74 3.89
C TYR A 62 3.62 4.97 4.58
N GLY A 63 3.78 4.72 5.88
CA GLY A 63 2.80 3.94 6.64
C GLY A 63 2.59 4.43 8.07
N ILE A 64 1.38 4.24 8.56
CA ILE A 64 0.96 4.52 9.93
C ILE A 64 0.45 3.25 10.61
N ILE A 65 0.66 3.16 11.93
CA ILE A 65 0.07 2.15 12.79
C ILE A 65 -0.52 2.79 14.04
N GLY A 66 -1.79 2.49 14.32
CA GLY A 66 -2.55 3.03 15.44
C GLY A 66 -3.02 4.47 15.23
N ASP A 67 -3.95 4.88 16.08
CA ASP A 67 -4.68 6.16 15.97
C ASP A 67 -3.76 7.39 16.15
N GLU A 68 -2.62 7.20 16.81
CA GLU A 68 -1.62 8.26 16.97
C GLU A 68 -0.66 8.40 15.78
N HIS A 69 -0.89 7.71 14.69
CA HIS A 69 -0.09 7.76 13.45
C HIS A 69 1.40 7.48 13.69
N GLN A 70 1.71 6.50 14.57
CA GLN A 70 3.08 6.03 14.70
C GLN A 70 3.55 5.52 13.34
N ARG A 71 4.72 5.98 12.89
CA ARG A 71 5.30 5.50 11.64
C ARG A 71 5.58 4.02 11.68
N ILE A 72 5.18 3.32 10.64
CA ILE A 72 5.62 1.98 10.30
C ILE A 72 6.28 2.02 8.92
N SER A 73 7.41 1.33 8.78
CA SER A 73 8.03 1.08 7.48
C SER A 73 7.76 -0.37 7.07
N ILE A 74 7.35 -0.58 5.84
CA ILE A 74 7.09 -1.89 5.26
C ILE A 74 8.02 -2.07 4.06
N LYS A 75 8.67 -3.22 3.94
CA LYS A 75 9.40 -3.65 2.75
C LYS A 75 8.88 -5.00 2.31
N LEU A 76 8.30 -5.04 1.12
CA LEU A 76 8.04 -6.28 0.41
C LEU A 76 9.33 -6.70 -0.27
N VAL A 77 9.94 -7.79 0.21
CA VAL A 77 11.29 -8.24 -0.22
C VAL A 77 11.18 -9.18 -1.42
N SER A 78 10.19 -10.06 -1.39
CA SER A 78 9.94 -11.01 -2.46
C SER A 78 8.44 -11.23 -2.64
N ILE A 79 8.01 -11.21 -3.88
CA ILE A 79 6.62 -11.47 -4.28
C ILE A 79 6.65 -12.37 -5.49
N PHE A 80 5.88 -13.44 -5.46
CA PHE A 80 5.78 -14.34 -6.59
C PHE A 80 4.39 -14.96 -6.71
N ARG A 81 3.93 -15.09 -7.93
CA ARG A 81 2.67 -15.74 -8.29
C ARG A 81 2.76 -17.24 -8.05
N ILE A 82 1.71 -17.83 -7.49
CA ILE A 82 1.63 -19.27 -7.26
C ILE A 82 1.12 -19.98 -8.53
N SER A 83 1.77 -21.07 -8.92
CA SER A 83 1.47 -21.81 -10.15
C SER A 83 0.05 -22.36 -10.24
N ASN A 84 -0.59 -22.66 -9.11
CA ASN A 84 -1.95 -23.22 -9.05
C ASN A 84 -3.03 -22.19 -8.69
N GLY A 85 -2.71 -20.89 -8.71
CA GLY A 85 -3.65 -19.82 -8.36
C GLY A 85 -3.35 -18.56 -9.16
N PRO A 86 -4.09 -18.31 -10.25
CA PRO A 86 -3.77 -17.21 -11.17
C PRO A 86 -3.74 -15.84 -10.49
N PHE A 87 -4.47 -15.68 -9.38
CA PHE A 87 -4.59 -14.42 -8.66
C PHE A 87 -4.03 -14.48 -7.24
N LEU A 88 -3.26 -15.52 -6.91
CA LEU A 88 -2.65 -15.73 -5.60
C LEU A 88 -1.14 -15.50 -5.65
N TYR A 89 -0.65 -14.62 -4.80
CA TYR A 89 0.75 -14.25 -4.69
C TYR A 89 1.27 -14.51 -3.29
N ASN A 90 2.39 -15.20 -3.16
CA ASN A 90 3.12 -15.28 -1.92
C ASN A 90 4.00 -14.06 -1.73
N VAL A 91 4.08 -13.60 -0.49
CA VAL A 91 4.84 -12.43 -0.10
C VAL A 91 5.75 -12.78 1.07
N TYR A 92 7.01 -12.36 0.96
CA TYR A 92 7.93 -12.23 2.08
C TYR A 92 8.31 -10.76 2.23
N GLY A 93 8.32 -10.27 3.45
CA GLY A 93 8.67 -8.89 3.73
C GLY A 93 9.10 -8.66 5.17
N LYS A 94 9.39 -7.41 5.46
CA LYS A 94 9.77 -6.93 6.79
C LYS A 94 8.99 -5.68 7.15
N SER A 95 8.65 -5.57 8.42
CA SER A 95 8.05 -4.38 9.04
C SER A 95 9.01 -3.77 10.05
N LYS A 96 8.96 -2.44 10.22
CA LYS A 96 9.74 -1.73 11.24
C LYS A 96 8.88 -0.67 11.91
N VAL A 97 8.77 -0.75 13.23
CA VAL A 97 8.15 0.29 14.07
C VAL A 97 9.18 0.71 15.12
N LYS A 98 9.65 1.96 15.07
CA LYS A 98 10.81 2.42 15.83
C LYS A 98 12.02 1.51 15.57
N ASP A 99 12.55 0.87 16.60
CA ASP A 99 13.71 -0.03 16.51
C ASP A 99 13.32 -1.52 16.39
N ASN A 100 12.01 -1.82 16.45
CA ASN A 100 11.54 -3.20 16.33
C ASN A 100 11.33 -3.56 14.87
N ILE A 101 12.03 -4.60 14.41
CA ILE A 101 11.92 -5.15 13.06
C ILE A 101 11.35 -6.56 13.18
N CYS A 102 10.31 -6.84 12.40
CA CYS A 102 9.72 -8.17 12.27
C CYS A 102 9.74 -8.63 10.82
N GLU A 103 9.99 -9.91 10.61
CA GLU A 103 9.81 -10.57 9.32
C GLU A 103 8.39 -11.08 9.20
N PHE A 104 7.82 -11.02 8.02
CA PHE A 104 6.50 -11.58 7.77
C PHE A 104 6.44 -12.37 6.47
N TYR A 105 5.53 -13.32 6.44
CA TYR A 105 5.12 -14.10 5.27
C TYR A 105 3.61 -14.04 5.13
N GLY A 106 3.13 -14.13 3.91
CA GLY A 106 1.69 -14.16 3.68
C GLY A 106 1.32 -14.12 2.22
N ASN A 107 0.11 -13.66 1.96
CA ASN A 107 -0.48 -13.72 0.64
C ASN A 107 -1.15 -12.40 0.25
N ILE A 108 -1.14 -12.15 -1.05
CA ILE A 108 -2.03 -11.20 -1.74
C ILE A 108 -2.92 -12.02 -2.68
N VAL A 109 -4.24 -11.81 -2.62
CA VAL A 109 -5.22 -12.47 -3.46
C VAL A 109 -6.03 -11.42 -4.21
N ILE A 110 -5.79 -11.27 -5.51
CA ILE A 110 -6.57 -10.32 -6.34
C ILE A 110 -8.01 -10.80 -6.40
N LYS A 111 -8.95 -9.91 -6.13
CA LYS A 111 -10.41 -10.16 -6.10
C LYS A 111 -11.14 -9.49 -7.23
N GLU A 112 -10.67 -8.31 -7.65
CA GLU A 112 -11.26 -7.54 -8.72
C GLU A 112 -10.17 -6.89 -9.56
N ILE A 113 -10.39 -6.84 -10.87
CA ILE A 113 -9.66 -6.01 -11.81
C ILE A 113 -10.70 -5.22 -12.60
N ARG A 114 -10.50 -3.91 -12.70
CA ARG A 114 -11.37 -3.02 -13.45
C ARG A 114 -10.53 -2.18 -14.38
N GLU A 115 -10.95 -2.07 -15.63
CA GLU A 115 -10.29 -1.27 -16.65
C GLU A 115 -10.93 0.12 -16.75
N VAL A 116 -10.18 1.11 -17.11
CA VAL A 116 -10.70 2.44 -17.42
C VAL A 116 -11.42 2.41 -18.77
N LYS A 117 -12.47 3.21 -18.93
CA LYS A 117 -13.21 3.35 -20.21
C LYS A 117 -12.39 4.10 -21.24
N GLU A 118 -11.64 5.10 -20.81
CA GLU A 118 -10.79 5.92 -21.66
C GLU A 118 -9.37 5.91 -21.10
N LEU A 119 -8.39 5.73 -21.98
CA LEU A 119 -6.98 5.75 -21.59
C LEU A 119 -6.57 7.16 -21.25
N HIS A 120 -5.73 7.27 -20.25
CA HIS A 120 -5.17 8.51 -19.76
C HIS A 120 -3.65 8.49 -19.91
N PHE A 121 -3.08 9.57 -20.40
CA PHE A 121 -1.69 9.63 -20.82
C PHE A 121 -0.85 10.68 -20.05
N GLY A 122 -1.36 11.12 -18.90
CA GLY A 122 -0.69 12.12 -18.08
C GLY A 122 -0.93 13.55 -18.56
N VAL A 123 -0.25 14.48 -17.90
CA VAL A 123 -0.33 15.89 -18.25
C VAL A 123 0.27 16.09 -19.66
N ASP A 124 -0.45 16.83 -20.51
CA ASP A 124 -0.05 17.11 -21.90
C ASP A 124 0.21 15.84 -22.75
N ASP A 125 -0.46 14.71 -22.42
CA ASP A 125 -0.35 13.45 -23.14
C ASP A 125 1.08 12.89 -23.24
N GLU A 126 1.94 13.15 -22.27
CA GLU A 126 3.36 12.77 -22.29
C GLU A 126 3.62 11.26 -22.37
N TYR A 127 2.60 10.45 -22.06
CA TYR A 127 2.63 8.99 -22.15
C TYR A 127 1.94 8.42 -23.40
N ALA A 128 1.39 9.24 -24.30
CA ALA A 128 0.64 8.77 -25.47
C ALA A 128 1.46 7.82 -26.36
N ASP A 129 2.77 8.08 -26.51
CA ASP A 129 3.67 7.28 -27.35
C ASP A 129 4.26 6.06 -26.63
N LYS A 130 3.91 5.80 -25.37
CA LYS A 130 4.44 4.67 -24.58
C LYS A 130 3.79 3.33 -24.90
N GLY A 131 2.83 3.31 -25.81
CA GLY A 131 2.16 2.08 -26.26
C GLY A 131 1.29 1.43 -25.17
N ILE A 132 0.60 2.25 -24.37
CA ILE A 132 -0.34 1.81 -23.34
C ILE A 132 -1.56 1.21 -24.07
N LYS A 133 -1.90 -0.02 -23.72
CA LYS A 133 -3.05 -0.76 -24.30
C LYS A 133 -4.28 -0.69 -23.41
N ASN A 134 -4.08 -0.83 -22.12
CA ASN A 134 -5.12 -0.78 -21.09
C ASN A 134 -4.56 -0.16 -19.82
N GLN A 135 -5.43 0.41 -19.03
CA GLN A 135 -5.17 0.92 -17.69
C GLN A 135 -6.28 0.46 -16.76
N GLY A 136 -5.97 0.36 -15.48
CA GLY A 136 -6.99 -0.03 -14.54
C GLY A 136 -6.55 -0.01 -13.10
N ILE A 137 -7.45 -0.49 -12.26
CA ILE A 137 -7.16 -0.79 -10.86
C ILE A 137 -7.36 -2.27 -10.59
N LEU A 138 -6.61 -2.78 -9.63
CA LEU A 138 -6.92 -4.05 -8.99
C LEU A 138 -7.27 -3.82 -7.52
N ILE A 139 -8.13 -4.71 -7.00
CA ILE A 139 -8.49 -4.79 -5.59
C ILE A 139 -8.14 -6.19 -5.13
N ALA A 140 -7.33 -6.27 -4.07
CA ALA A 140 -6.89 -7.54 -3.51
C ALA A 140 -7.12 -7.61 -2.01
N ASP A 141 -7.26 -8.82 -1.48
CA ASP A 141 -7.11 -9.10 -0.06
C ASP A 141 -5.64 -9.36 0.24
N TYR A 142 -5.14 -8.90 1.39
CA TYR A 142 -3.84 -9.31 1.88
C TYR A 142 -3.92 -9.80 3.31
N GLU A 143 -3.06 -10.77 3.65
CA GLU A 143 -2.88 -11.25 5.00
C GLU A 143 -1.41 -11.64 5.19
N PHE A 144 -0.71 -10.95 6.12
CA PHE A 144 0.69 -11.18 6.40
C PHE A 144 0.89 -11.52 7.87
N TYR A 145 1.66 -12.55 8.12
CA TYR A 145 1.93 -13.12 9.44
C TYR A 145 3.37 -12.81 9.82
N GLU A 146 3.58 -11.97 10.84
CA GLU A 146 4.90 -11.77 11.42
C GLU A 146 5.35 -13.01 12.18
N ASN A 147 6.65 -13.20 12.33
CA ASN A 147 7.19 -14.31 13.09
C ASN A 147 6.78 -14.19 14.56
N LYS A 148 6.08 -15.20 15.08
CA LYS A 148 5.55 -15.23 16.46
C LYS A 148 6.64 -15.21 17.54
N GLU A 149 7.85 -15.64 17.21
CA GLU A 149 9.00 -15.62 18.11
C GLU A 149 9.59 -14.22 18.27
N GLN A 150 9.26 -13.28 17.38
CA GLN A 150 9.72 -11.90 17.45
C GLN A 150 8.85 -11.08 18.40
N LYS A 151 9.50 -10.13 19.09
CA LYS A 151 8.78 -9.23 20.02
C LYS A 151 7.84 -8.30 19.25
N HIS A 152 6.69 -8.01 19.85
CA HIS A 152 5.70 -7.08 19.31
C HIS A 152 5.23 -7.45 17.89
N SER A 153 5.18 -8.74 17.60
CA SER A 153 4.70 -9.27 16.33
C SER A 153 3.19 -9.52 16.31
N GLY A 154 2.63 -9.61 15.10
CA GLY A 154 1.19 -9.76 14.88
C GLY A 154 0.84 -10.19 13.46
N ILE A 155 -0.38 -9.90 13.08
CA ILE A 155 -0.93 -10.20 11.75
C ILE A 155 -1.40 -8.90 11.12
N PHE A 156 -0.97 -8.62 9.89
CA PHE A 156 -1.55 -7.59 9.03
C PHE A 156 -2.65 -8.21 8.18
N LYS A 157 -3.79 -7.54 8.08
CA LYS A 157 -4.89 -7.97 7.24
C LYS A 157 -5.69 -6.80 6.71
N GLY A 158 -6.07 -6.85 5.43
CA GLY A 158 -6.86 -5.78 4.84
C GLY A 158 -7.04 -5.92 3.34
N LYS A 159 -7.23 -4.76 2.70
CA LYS A 159 -7.37 -4.60 1.25
C LYS A 159 -6.17 -3.86 0.68
N LEU A 160 -5.78 -4.27 -0.52
CA LEU A 160 -4.79 -3.61 -1.36
C LEU A 160 -5.50 -3.04 -2.58
N TYR A 161 -5.17 -1.81 -2.93
CA TYR A 161 -5.59 -1.12 -4.15
C TYR A 161 -4.36 -0.73 -4.93
N SER A 162 -4.28 -1.11 -6.21
CA SER A 162 -3.17 -0.75 -7.07
C SER A 162 -3.64 -0.28 -8.42
N LYS A 163 -3.03 0.79 -8.93
CA LYS A 163 -3.16 1.26 -10.30
C LYS A 163 -2.09 0.59 -11.16
N TRP A 164 -2.47 0.21 -12.35
CA TRP A 164 -1.60 -0.47 -13.30
C TRP A 164 -1.97 -0.12 -14.74
N TYR A 165 -1.03 -0.32 -15.65
CA TYR A 165 -1.32 -0.30 -17.07
C TYR A 165 -0.69 -1.50 -17.79
N LEU A 166 -1.24 -1.84 -18.95
CA LEU A 166 -0.73 -2.86 -19.86
C LEU A 166 0.06 -2.18 -20.98
N ASN A 167 1.34 -2.50 -21.11
CA ASN A 167 2.19 -1.92 -22.14
C ASN A 167 2.05 -2.64 -23.50
N SER A 168 2.75 -2.14 -24.52
CA SER A 168 2.75 -2.71 -25.88
C SER A 168 3.22 -4.16 -25.96
N LYS A 169 3.98 -4.64 -24.97
CA LYS A 169 4.51 -6.00 -24.87
C LYS A 169 3.60 -6.93 -24.05
N ASN A 170 2.38 -6.52 -23.71
CA ASN A 170 1.44 -7.23 -22.82
C ASN A 170 1.99 -7.46 -21.39
N GLN A 171 2.85 -6.59 -20.90
CA GLN A 171 3.35 -6.66 -19.54
C GLN A 171 2.54 -5.72 -18.64
N ILE A 172 2.22 -6.19 -17.44
CA ILE A 172 1.64 -5.35 -16.39
C ILE A 172 2.73 -4.45 -15.84
N VAL A 173 2.44 -3.16 -15.81
CA VAL A 173 3.37 -2.12 -15.38
C VAL A 173 2.70 -1.28 -14.28
N TYR A 174 3.50 -0.83 -13.33
CA TYR A 174 3.10 0.11 -12.31
C TYR A 174 2.65 1.43 -12.95
N ASP A 175 1.49 1.92 -12.55
CA ASP A 175 0.96 3.17 -13.11
C ASP A 175 1.52 4.37 -12.34
N ASP A 176 2.54 4.98 -12.93
CA ASP A 176 3.18 6.22 -12.48
C ASP A 176 2.86 7.42 -13.39
N ILE A 177 1.88 7.27 -14.29
CA ILE A 177 1.52 8.27 -15.30
C ILE A 177 1.17 9.62 -14.67
N GLU A 178 0.45 9.58 -13.54
CA GLU A 178 0.07 10.77 -12.75
C GLU A 178 1.02 11.04 -11.57
N PHE A 179 2.25 10.54 -11.61
CA PHE A 179 3.19 10.68 -10.50
C PHE A 179 3.42 12.13 -10.05
N ILE A 180 3.40 13.08 -10.97
CA ILE A 180 3.57 14.51 -10.68
C ILE A 180 2.29 15.23 -10.28
N SER A 181 1.14 14.55 -10.35
CA SER A 181 -0.16 15.14 -10.00
C SER A 181 -0.34 15.26 -8.50
N ASP A 182 -1.03 16.30 -8.09
CA ASP A 182 -1.40 16.55 -6.69
C ASP A 182 -2.15 15.35 -6.11
N GLY A 183 -1.68 14.88 -4.96
CA GLY A 183 -2.34 13.78 -4.25
C GLY A 183 -2.05 12.40 -4.80
N TYR A 184 -1.09 12.24 -5.73
CA TYR A 184 -0.73 10.93 -6.26
C TYR A 184 -0.42 9.92 -5.16
N MET A 185 -0.97 8.73 -5.31
CA MET A 185 -0.78 7.58 -4.44
C MET A 185 -1.02 6.31 -5.23
N ASN A 186 -0.22 5.28 -4.96
CA ASN A 186 -0.45 3.94 -5.51
C ASN A 186 -0.16 2.86 -4.46
N ASN A 187 -0.46 1.59 -4.76
CA ASN A 187 -0.25 0.46 -3.86
C ASN A 187 -0.74 0.70 -2.43
N ALA A 188 -2.00 1.12 -2.27
CA ALA A 188 -2.55 1.42 -0.96
C ALA A 188 -3.03 0.16 -0.24
N PHE A 189 -2.33 -0.17 0.83
CA PHE A 189 -2.70 -1.21 1.78
C PHE A 189 -3.48 -0.58 2.94
N VAL A 190 -4.70 -1.02 3.12
CA VAL A 190 -5.59 -0.49 4.15
C VAL A 190 -6.15 -1.62 4.98
N GLY A 191 -5.96 -1.54 6.28
CA GLY A 191 -6.41 -2.61 7.15
C GLY A 191 -6.02 -2.44 8.60
N VAL A 192 -5.80 -3.57 9.25
CA VAL A 192 -5.46 -3.66 10.67
C VAL A 192 -4.22 -4.51 10.89
N TRP A 193 -3.53 -4.22 11.97
CA TRP A 193 -2.53 -5.08 12.56
C TRP A 193 -3.05 -5.59 13.91
N LYS A 194 -3.00 -6.92 14.12
CA LYS A 194 -3.46 -7.58 15.34
C LYS A 194 -2.29 -8.23 16.06
N SER A 195 -2.03 -7.80 17.29
CA SER A 195 -0.96 -8.34 18.13
C SER A 195 -1.19 -9.79 18.52
N TYR A 196 -0.18 -10.66 18.37
CA TYR A 196 -0.24 -12.04 18.88
C TYR A 196 -0.32 -12.09 20.39
N SER A 197 0.43 -11.26 21.10
CA SER A 197 0.55 -11.31 22.56
C SER A 197 -0.67 -10.75 23.29
N THR A 198 -1.34 -9.75 22.73
CA THR A 198 -2.42 -9.04 23.42
C THR A 198 -3.79 -9.21 22.74
N GLY A 199 -3.83 -9.69 21.49
CA GLY A 199 -5.04 -9.74 20.68
C GLY A 199 -5.59 -8.37 20.26
N LYS A 200 -4.94 -7.28 20.67
CA LYS A 200 -5.39 -5.91 20.32
C LYS A 200 -5.17 -5.63 18.84
N GLU A 201 -6.12 -4.99 18.23
CA GLU A 201 -6.06 -4.50 16.85
C GLU A 201 -5.72 -3.01 16.81
N LYS A 202 -5.01 -2.61 15.77
CA LYS A 202 -4.68 -1.22 15.43
C LYS A 202 -4.91 -1.01 13.96
N ASN A 203 -5.46 0.11 13.56
CA ASN A 203 -5.44 0.54 12.17
C ASN A 203 -4.00 0.56 11.67
N CYS A 204 -3.76 0.00 10.49
CA CYS A 204 -2.44 -0.03 9.87
C CYS A 204 -2.58 0.14 8.37
N ASN A 205 -2.13 1.30 7.89
CA ASN A 205 -2.28 1.70 6.50
C ASN A 205 -0.95 2.16 5.94
N TRP A 206 -0.61 1.77 4.72
CA TRP A 206 0.57 2.27 4.02
C TRP A 206 0.34 2.30 2.52
N ALA A 207 1.06 3.17 1.84
CA ALA A 207 1.07 3.23 0.38
C ALA A 207 2.32 3.91 -0.15
N ASP A 208 2.45 3.90 -1.46
CA ASP A 208 3.47 4.65 -2.17
C ASP A 208 3.10 6.14 -2.19
N TYR A 209 4.06 6.98 -1.88
CA TYR A 209 4.04 8.45 -1.93
C TYR A 209 3.10 9.16 -0.97
N ARG A 210 2.06 8.51 -0.42
CA ARG A 210 1.13 9.10 0.54
C ARG A 210 0.58 8.03 1.49
N VAL A 211 0.06 8.43 2.64
CA VAL A 211 -0.58 7.51 3.59
C VAL A 211 -2.09 7.49 3.33
N PRO A 212 -2.69 6.34 2.98
CA PRO A 212 -4.13 6.25 2.80
C PRO A 212 -4.88 6.37 4.13
N ILE A 213 -6.03 7.03 4.11
CA ILE A 213 -6.93 7.15 5.28
C ILE A 213 -6.19 7.61 6.53
N SER A 214 -5.59 8.78 6.46
CA SER A 214 -5.03 9.46 7.62
C SER A 214 -5.97 10.57 8.13
N ASN A 215 -5.71 11.06 9.34
CA ASN A 215 -6.43 12.23 9.84
C ASN A 215 -6.10 13.47 9.00
N ARG A 216 -7.06 14.36 8.82
CA ARG A 216 -6.88 15.59 8.03
C ARG A 216 -5.76 16.50 8.55
N ASP A 217 -5.43 16.42 9.85
CA ASP A 217 -4.34 17.17 10.47
C ASP A 217 -2.99 16.45 10.42
N PHE A 218 -2.93 15.25 9.83
CA PHE A 218 -1.70 14.48 9.67
C PHE A 218 -0.95 14.88 8.39
N ASP A 219 -1.60 14.74 7.24
CA ASP A 219 -1.09 15.18 5.96
C ASP A 219 -1.65 16.56 5.66
N ILE A 220 -0.80 17.57 5.75
CA ILE A 220 -1.14 18.99 5.53
C ILE A 220 -0.67 19.51 4.17
N GLY A 221 -0.15 18.62 3.32
CA GLY A 221 0.29 18.97 1.97
C GLY A 221 -0.89 19.08 1.01
N ALA A 222 -0.92 20.14 0.22
CA ALA A 222 -1.92 20.31 -0.83
C ALA A 222 -1.64 19.37 -2.00
N GLY A 223 -0.44 19.37 -2.53
CA GLY A 223 0.01 18.49 -3.60
C GLY A 223 0.82 17.32 -3.07
N GLU A 224 2.00 17.57 -2.55
CA GLU A 224 2.90 16.58 -2.01
C GLU A 224 2.57 16.18 -0.58
N PHE A 225 2.92 14.95 -0.20
CA PHE A 225 2.78 14.48 1.17
C PHE A 225 3.60 15.32 2.15
N SER A 226 2.96 15.91 3.14
CA SER A 226 3.61 16.76 4.14
C SER A 226 3.10 16.50 5.55
N VAL A 227 3.96 15.94 6.39
CA VAL A 227 3.57 15.58 7.77
C VAL A 227 3.54 16.78 8.69
N SER A 228 2.42 16.98 9.37
CA SER A 228 2.23 17.99 10.39
C SER A 228 3.22 17.82 11.55
N LYS A 229 3.69 18.96 12.11
CA LYS A 229 4.63 19.01 13.24
C LYS A 229 4.16 18.20 14.45
N LYS A 230 2.84 18.09 14.65
CA LYS A 230 2.21 17.29 15.72
C LYS A 230 2.72 15.84 15.76
N TYR A 231 3.07 15.26 14.59
CA TYR A 231 3.43 13.85 14.46
C TYR A 231 4.93 13.59 14.28
N TRP A 232 5.79 14.62 14.28
CA TRP A 232 7.23 14.45 14.03
C TRP A 232 7.90 13.50 15.02
N ASN A 233 7.50 13.54 16.30
CA ASN A 233 7.99 12.64 17.34
C ASN A 233 7.46 11.20 17.26
N LYS A 234 6.57 10.93 16.30
CA LYS A 234 6.05 9.59 15.98
C LYS A 234 6.87 8.89 14.88
N GLY A 235 8.10 9.32 14.62
CA GLY A 235 9.01 8.76 13.62
C GLY A 235 8.92 9.43 12.25
N TRP A 236 8.36 10.64 12.16
CA TRP A 236 8.15 11.34 10.90
C TRP A 236 9.08 12.54 10.67
N LEU A 237 9.99 12.82 11.58
CA LEU A 237 10.84 14.01 11.52
C LEU A 237 11.72 14.06 10.26
N ASP A 238 12.33 12.94 9.89
CA ASP A 238 13.19 12.82 8.71
C ASP A 238 12.42 13.07 7.41
N ILE A 239 11.23 12.51 7.27
CA ILE A 239 10.34 12.74 6.13
C ILE A 239 9.90 14.21 6.06
N ALA A 240 9.49 14.77 7.19
CA ALA A 240 9.07 16.17 7.26
C ALA A 240 10.19 17.15 6.89
N LEU A 241 11.43 16.83 7.24
CA LEU A 241 12.60 17.64 6.89
C LEU A 241 12.98 17.48 5.41
N LYS A 242 12.96 16.26 4.88
CA LYS A 242 13.20 15.97 3.46
C LYS A 242 12.25 16.76 2.57
N ASN A 243 10.97 16.77 2.88
CA ASN A 243 9.94 17.41 2.06
C ASN A 243 9.91 18.94 2.17
N LYS A 244 10.44 19.53 3.27
CA LYS A 244 10.52 20.99 3.45
C LYS A 244 11.69 21.66 2.75
N SER A 245 12.76 20.94 2.47
CA SER A 245 13.97 21.47 1.88
C SER A 245 14.70 20.36 1.13
N PRO A 246 14.40 20.17 -0.15
CA PRO A 246 15.15 19.24 -0.99
C PRO A 246 16.66 19.50 -0.97
N ASN A 247 17.08 20.75 -0.72
CA ASN A 247 18.49 21.16 -0.58
C ASN A 247 19.06 20.96 0.84
N LEU A 248 18.22 20.68 1.84
CA LEU A 248 18.60 20.20 3.18
C LEU A 248 18.53 18.67 3.27
N ALA A 249 18.25 17.98 2.18
CA ALA A 249 18.60 16.58 2.07
C ALA A 249 20.05 16.51 2.56
N ILE A 250 20.24 15.84 3.71
CA ILE A 250 21.53 15.57 4.33
C ILE A 250 22.49 15.31 3.19
N LYS A 251 23.50 16.23 3.02
CA LYS A 251 24.54 16.02 2.02
C LYS A 251 24.94 14.55 2.21
N PRO A 252 24.92 13.71 1.17
CA PRO A 252 25.46 12.39 1.29
C PRO A 252 26.84 12.62 1.90
N SER A 253 27.07 12.16 3.12
CA SER A 253 28.41 12.19 3.67
C SER A 253 29.28 11.56 2.61
N GLU A 254 30.36 12.17 2.19
CA GLU A 254 31.23 11.75 1.09
C GLU A 254 31.83 10.34 1.29
N LYS A 255 31.43 9.68 2.34
CA LYS A 255 31.57 8.26 2.64
C LYS A 255 30.23 7.71 3.10
N ALA A 256 29.28 7.61 2.17
CA ALA A 256 28.30 6.58 2.29
C ALA A 256 29.03 5.22 2.11
N GLU A 257 29.63 4.70 3.16
CA GLU A 257 29.54 3.25 3.39
C GLU A 257 28.08 2.95 3.10
N LYS A 258 27.83 2.06 2.12
CA LYS A 258 26.46 1.64 1.77
C LYS A 258 25.74 1.39 3.07
N GLN A 259 24.94 2.36 3.50
CA GLN A 259 24.23 2.26 4.75
C GLN A 259 23.31 1.07 4.57
N LYS A 260 23.59 0.02 5.32
CA LYS A 260 22.83 -1.23 5.26
C LYS A 260 21.36 -0.87 5.33
N GLU A 261 20.60 -1.28 4.33
CA GLU A 261 19.18 -1.01 4.29
C GLU A 261 18.51 -1.66 5.51
N TRP A 262 17.60 -0.98 6.18
CA TRP A 262 17.04 -1.43 7.46
C TRP A 262 16.40 -2.83 7.40
N TRP A 263 16.13 -3.32 6.20
CA TRP A 263 15.55 -4.65 5.95
C TRP A 263 16.58 -5.73 5.58
N GLU A 264 17.85 -5.41 5.43
CA GLU A 264 18.96 -6.37 5.23
C GLU A 264 19.45 -7.04 6.55
#